data_3a921c50d54e594341c79a80cf51f22f
#
_entry.id   3a921c50d54e594341c79a80cf51f22f
#
_cell.length_a   1.000
_cell.length_b   1.000
_cell.length_c   1.000
_cell.angle_alpha   90.00
_cell.angle_beta   90.00
_cell.angle_gamma   90.00
#
_symmetry.space_group_name_H-M   'P 1'
#
loop_
_entity.id
_entity.type
_entity.pdbx_description
1 polymer ?
#
loop_
_entity_poly.entity_id
_entity_poly.type
_entity_poly.pdbx_seq_one_letter_code
_entity_poly.pdbx_strand_id
1 'polypeptide(L)'
;MSRRMVAVLAVILAVLCGASAFVWLHAGGQSKTVVHFTPDPPTANDASSTSRAAPAGKSSPTPPMDSKSSANAAPQPGFMPVTGEVLEFTASVAKVSNVASLRLLVNGRKQIAGKDAWHLQAFAHTQNPLRMVFELDDQFDSYSVPGDFASVQYEMHLSERGQKVQSVERLTATGREPAPAGVSAARVLPGTRDPLGMMQYLRSVDWATTPLVHGPVYDGRKLYEIRARKTGSAEVQVPAGKFSTSTVDVKVFDNGVEMNDAHFTLYVAKDEARTPVLLEAVLPFAAARVELRKKQ
;
A
#
# COMPACT_ATOMS: atom_id res chain seq x y z
N MET A 1 27.92 -5.05 -5.34
CA MET A 1 26.64 -4.83 -4.62
C MET A 1 25.93 -6.18 -4.50
N SER A 2 25.55 -6.60 -3.30
CA SER A 2 24.91 -7.91 -3.14
C SER A 2 23.48 -7.86 -3.68
N ARG A 3 22.98 -9.00 -4.20
CA ARG A 3 21.57 -9.18 -4.64
C ARG A 3 20.56 -8.69 -3.56
N ARG A 4 20.96 -8.70 -2.29
CA ARG A 4 20.17 -8.24 -1.13
C ARG A 4 19.94 -6.71 -1.11
N MET A 5 20.88 -5.91 -1.59
CA MET A 5 20.76 -4.44 -1.60
C MET A 5 19.79 -3.94 -2.68
N VAL A 6 19.71 -4.68 -3.79
CA VAL A 6 18.75 -4.43 -4.87
C VAL A 6 17.31 -4.76 -4.42
N ALA A 7 17.16 -5.87 -3.66
CA ALA A 7 15.85 -6.26 -3.09
C ALA A 7 15.25 -5.19 -2.18
N VAL A 8 16.07 -4.45 -1.49
CA VAL A 8 15.66 -3.43 -0.52
C VAL A 8 15.12 -2.17 -1.14
N LEU A 9 15.78 -1.68 -2.17
CA LEU A 9 15.25 -0.52 -2.88
C LEU A 9 13.90 -0.84 -3.50
N ALA A 10 13.76 -2.07 -4.00
CA ALA A 10 12.51 -2.61 -4.46
C ALA A 10 11.46 -2.68 -3.35
N VAL A 11 11.80 -3.06 -2.13
CA VAL A 11 10.87 -3.08 -0.98
C VAL A 11 10.45 -1.67 -0.57
N ILE A 12 11.35 -0.69 -0.56
CA ILE A 12 10.99 0.69 -0.23
C ILE A 12 10.08 1.30 -1.29
N LEU A 13 10.41 1.11 -2.55
CA LEU A 13 9.55 1.49 -3.66
C LEU A 13 8.26 0.66 -3.68
N ALA A 14 8.33 -0.62 -3.30
CA ALA A 14 7.18 -1.51 -3.20
C ALA A 14 6.24 -1.16 -2.04
N VAL A 15 6.75 -0.72 -0.90
CA VAL A 15 5.93 -0.24 0.22
C VAL A 15 5.28 1.11 -0.11
N LEU A 16 5.93 1.95 -0.91
CA LEU A 16 5.39 3.22 -1.37
C LEU A 16 4.48 3.11 -2.60
N CYS A 17 4.71 2.08 -3.44
CA CYS A 17 4.08 1.97 -4.76
C CYS A 17 3.41 0.62 -5.04
N GLY A 18 3.42 -0.33 -4.09
CA GLY A 18 2.86 -1.68 -4.28
C GLY A 18 3.87 -2.69 -4.82
N ALA A 19 4.05 -3.72 -4.07
CA ALA A 19 5.08 -4.75 -4.03
C ALA A 19 5.43 -5.53 -5.33
N SER A 20 5.85 -4.90 -6.38
CA SER A 20 6.23 -5.63 -7.62
C SER A 20 7.64 -6.21 -7.62
N ALA A 21 8.58 -5.59 -6.92
CA ALA A 21 9.99 -5.97 -7.00
C ALA A 21 10.41 -7.15 -6.08
N PHE A 22 9.66 -7.46 -5.03
CA PHE A 22 10.03 -8.52 -4.07
C PHE A 22 9.91 -9.93 -4.65
N VAL A 23 8.99 -10.16 -5.58
CA VAL A 23 8.74 -11.51 -6.15
C VAL A 23 9.84 -11.95 -7.11
N TRP A 24 10.52 -11.01 -7.79
CA TRP A 24 11.56 -11.33 -8.79
C TRP A 24 12.87 -11.85 -8.21
N LEU A 25 13.20 -11.50 -6.99
CA LEU A 25 14.45 -11.95 -6.35
C LEU A 25 14.36 -13.37 -5.76
N HIS A 26 13.17 -13.89 -5.53
CA HIS A 26 12.95 -15.24 -5.03
C HIS A 26 12.52 -16.23 -6.11
N ALA A 27 12.07 -15.76 -7.28
CA ALA A 27 11.72 -16.60 -8.42
C ALA A 27 12.93 -16.80 -9.35
N GLY A 28 13.97 -17.44 -8.86
CA GLY A 28 14.96 -18.08 -9.70
C GLY A 28 14.30 -19.20 -10.50
N GLY A 29 13.85 -18.90 -11.71
CA GLY A 29 13.52 -19.86 -12.75
C GLY A 29 12.30 -20.75 -12.50
N GLN A 30 11.11 -20.22 -12.81
CA GLN A 30 10.03 -21.06 -13.37
C GLN A 30 9.13 -20.19 -14.25
N SER A 31 8.83 -20.74 -15.43
CA SER A 31 8.01 -20.16 -16.48
C SER A 31 6.60 -19.79 -16.00
N LYS A 32 6.07 -18.74 -16.64
CA LYS A 32 4.68 -18.29 -16.57
C LYS A 32 3.70 -19.43 -16.47
N THR A 33 2.99 -19.51 -15.34
CA THR A 33 1.71 -20.19 -15.28
C THR A 33 0.69 -19.14 -14.84
N VAL A 34 -0.09 -18.69 -15.82
CA VAL A 34 -1.32 -17.96 -15.56
C VAL A 34 -2.25 -18.98 -14.92
N VAL A 35 -2.45 -18.89 -13.61
CA VAL A 35 -3.46 -19.70 -12.94
C VAL A 35 -4.81 -19.09 -13.23
N HIS A 36 -5.48 -19.59 -14.26
CA HIS A 36 -6.92 -19.45 -14.44
C HIS A 36 -7.60 -20.23 -13.33
N PHE A 37 -8.20 -19.56 -12.38
CA PHE A 37 -9.16 -20.17 -11.47
C PHE A 37 -10.43 -20.48 -12.27
N THR A 38 -10.60 -21.74 -12.64
CA THR A 38 -11.87 -22.28 -13.11
C THR A 38 -12.61 -22.75 -11.86
N PRO A 39 -13.79 -22.24 -11.51
CA PRO A 39 -14.58 -22.79 -10.42
C PRO A 39 -15.16 -24.13 -10.85
N ASP A 40 -14.96 -25.17 -10.05
CA ASP A 40 -15.61 -26.46 -10.21
C ASP A 40 -17.14 -26.32 -10.11
N PRO A 41 -17.90 -27.07 -10.94
CA PRO A 41 -19.35 -27.06 -10.85
C PRO A 41 -19.82 -27.76 -9.56
N PRO A 42 -20.99 -27.39 -9.00
CA PRO A 42 -21.51 -28.00 -7.81
C PRO A 42 -21.95 -29.44 -8.10
N THR A 43 -21.31 -30.38 -7.45
CA THR A 43 -21.77 -31.78 -7.41
C THR A 43 -22.95 -31.87 -6.43
N ALA A 44 -24.12 -32.18 -6.95
CA ALA A 44 -25.27 -32.58 -6.17
C ALA A 44 -25.15 -34.08 -5.86
N ASN A 45 -25.77 -34.47 -4.75
CA ASN A 45 -26.10 -35.79 -4.23
C ASN A 45 -25.26 -36.21 -3.01
N ASP A 46 -25.79 -36.82 -1.98
CA ASP A 46 -27.13 -37.32 -1.65
C ASP A 46 -27.24 -37.45 -0.14
N ALA A 47 -28.47 -37.48 0.31
CA ALA A 47 -28.86 -37.71 1.68
C ALA A 47 -28.56 -39.14 2.15
N SER A 48 -28.15 -39.31 3.42
CA SER A 48 -28.79 -40.25 4.35
C SER A 48 -28.07 -40.39 5.69
N SER A 49 -28.77 -40.00 6.72
CA SER A 49 -28.93 -40.61 8.04
C SER A 49 -27.77 -41.35 8.75
N THR A 50 -27.39 -40.97 9.95
CA THR A 50 -27.89 -41.56 11.18
C THR A 50 -27.28 -40.91 12.42
N SER A 51 -28.16 -40.68 13.36
CA SER A 51 -28.00 -40.32 14.76
C SER A 51 -26.95 -41.13 15.52
N ARG A 52 -26.12 -40.46 16.37
CA ARG A 52 -25.83 -40.96 17.73
C ARG A 52 -25.38 -39.84 18.67
N ALA A 53 -26.04 -39.77 19.81
CA ALA A 53 -25.89 -38.74 20.84
C ALA A 53 -24.70 -38.96 21.79
N ALA A 54 -24.14 -37.81 22.27
CA ALA A 54 -23.60 -37.42 23.58
C ALA A 54 -22.31 -38.10 24.10
N PRO A 55 -21.56 -37.47 25.04
CA PRO A 55 -22.00 -36.51 26.03
C PRO A 55 -21.17 -35.23 26.21
N ALA A 56 -21.75 -34.33 26.99
CA ALA A 56 -21.31 -33.02 27.38
C ALA A 56 -19.91 -32.94 28.06
N GLY A 57 -19.05 -32.09 27.57
CA GLY A 57 -17.84 -31.60 28.23
C GLY A 57 -17.99 -30.12 28.52
N LYS A 58 -17.76 -29.76 29.79
CA LYS A 58 -17.94 -28.42 30.38
C LYS A 58 -17.17 -27.34 29.63
N SER A 59 -17.87 -26.36 29.10
CA SER A 59 -17.33 -25.11 28.59
C SER A 59 -16.98 -24.17 29.75
N SER A 60 -15.71 -23.84 29.88
CA SER A 60 -15.25 -22.69 30.65
C SER A 60 -15.66 -21.40 29.93
N PRO A 61 -16.10 -20.36 30.64
CA PRO A 61 -16.49 -19.11 30.01
C PRO A 61 -15.23 -18.37 29.50
N THR A 62 -15.16 -18.19 28.20
CA THR A 62 -14.24 -17.24 27.55
C THR A 62 -14.70 -15.83 27.92
N PRO A 63 -13.79 -14.94 28.38
CA PRO A 63 -14.16 -13.57 28.67
C PRO A 63 -14.63 -12.87 27.38
N PRO A 64 -15.62 -11.99 27.46
CA PRO A 64 -16.07 -11.24 26.30
C PRO A 64 -14.93 -10.35 25.79
N MET A 65 -14.49 -10.65 24.61
CA MET A 65 -13.61 -9.79 23.84
C MET A 65 -14.44 -8.57 23.43
N ASP A 66 -14.22 -7.44 24.10
CA ASP A 66 -14.78 -6.16 23.73
C ASP A 66 -14.29 -5.79 22.32
N SER A 67 -15.04 -6.23 21.34
CA SER A 67 -14.89 -5.87 19.93
C SER A 67 -15.44 -4.46 19.69
N LYS A 68 -14.91 -3.45 20.36
CA LYS A 68 -14.94 -2.10 19.83
C LYS A 68 -13.80 -1.96 18.82
N SER A 69 -13.94 -2.64 17.70
CA SER A 69 -13.17 -2.42 16.50
C SER A 69 -13.38 -0.97 16.10
N SER A 70 -12.37 -0.13 16.28
CA SER A 70 -12.27 1.17 15.62
C SER A 70 -12.02 0.93 14.13
N ALA A 71 -13.00 0.36 13.47
CA ALA A 71 -13.00 0.23 12.02
C ALA A 71 -13.03 1.65 11.44
N ASN A 72 -11.97 2.02 10.73
CA ASN A 72 -11.85 3.21 9.91
C ASN A 72 -12.15 4.54 10.67
N ALA A 73 -11.12 5.12 11.26
CA ALA A 73 -11.20 6.54 11.60
C ALA A 73 -11.63 7.31 10.35
N ALA A 74 -12.70 8.07 10.45
CA ALA A 74 -13.14 8.91 9.35
C ALA A 74 -12.01 9.89 8.98
N PRO A 75 -11.83 10.21 7.70
CA PRO A 75 -10.95 11.29 7.28
C PRO A 75 -11.27 12.56 8.04
N GLN A 76 -10.26 13.38 8.32
CA GLN A 76 -10.51 14.63 9.02
C GLN A 76 -11.43 15.52 8.18
N PRO A 77 -12.49 16.09 8.76
CA PRO A 77 -13.32 17.07 8.07
C PRO A 77 -12.44 18.20 7.50
N GLY A 78 -12.64 18.51 6.22
CA GLY A 78 -11.92 19.59 5.54
C GLY A 78 -10.58 19.18 4.90
N PHE A 79 -10.03 17.97 5.15
CA PHE A 79 -8.87 17.53 4.37
C PHE A 79 -9.30 17.11 2.96
N MET A 80 -8.69 17.74 1.97
CA MET A 80 -8.83 17.36 0.57
C MET A 80 -7.46 17.45 -0.13
N PRO A 81 -7.11 16.45 -0.96
CA PRO A 81 -5.97 16.58 -1.85
C PRO A 81 -6.12 17.82 -2.74
N VAL A 82 -5.01 18.47 -3.03
CA VAL A 82 -5.01 19.65 -3.91
C VAL A 82 -4.66 19.21 -5.32
N THR A 83 -5.56 19.48 -6.27
CA THR A 83 -5.28 19.21 -7.69
C THR A 83 -4.04 19.96 -8.14
N GLY A 84 -3.12 19.25 -8.79
CA GLY A 84 -1.84 19.78 -9.22
C GLY A 84 -0.74 19.69 -8.16
N GLU A 85 -1.02 19.21 -6.94
CA GLU A 85 0.04 18.96 -5.94
C GLU A 85 1.08 17.99 -6.52
N VAL A 86 2.35 18.38 -6.40
CA VAL A 86 3.50 17.55 -6.75
C VAL A 86 4.44 17.47 -5.56
N LEU A 87 4.72 16.25 -5.11
CA LEU A 87 5.70 15.97 -4.06
C LEU A 87 6.85 15.16 -4.66
N GLU A 88 8.06 15.69 -4.58
CA GLU A 88 9.27 15.01 -5.06
C GLU A 88 10.11 14.54 -3.88
N PHE A 89 10.50 13.29 -3.91
CA PHE A 89 11.31 12.66 -2.87
C PHE A 89 12.62 12.11 -3.43
N THR A 90 13.61 12.02 -2.57
CA THR A 90 14.86 11.29 -2.83
C THR A 90 14.98 10.13 -1.85
N ALA A 91 15.42 8.99 -2.34
CA ALA A 91 15.64 7.80 -1.52
C ALA A 91 17.12 7.55 -1.29
N SER A 92 17.46 7.17 -0.05
CA SER A 92 18.80 6.80 0.38
C SER A 92 18.76 5.44 1.08
N VAL A 93 19.80 4.63 0.90
CA VAL A 93 19.90 3.29 1.51
C VAL A 93 21.28 3.13 2.13
N ALA A 94 21.32 2.78 3.41
CA ALA A 94 22.55 2.71 4.20
C ALA A 94 23.32 4.04 4.13
N LYS A 95 24.55 4.01 3.58
CA LYS A 95 25.41 5.19 3.41
C LYS A 95 25.37 5.77 1.99
N VAL A 96 24.53 5.21 1.10
CA VAL A 96 24.43 5.68 -0.30
C VAL A 96 23.21 6.58 -0.42
N SER A 97 23.48 7.85 -0.66
CA SER A 97 22.43 8.84 -0.85
C SER A 97 21.94 8.88 -2.29
N ASN A 98 20.72 9.34 -2.48
CA ASN A 98 20.11 9.63 -3.79
C ASN A 98 20.14 8.42 -4.76
N VAL A 99 19.80 7.23 -4.26
CA VAL A 99 19.77 6.00 -5.07
C VAL A 99 18.53 5.89 -5.94
N ALA A 100 17.47 6.60 -5.58
CA ALA A 100 16.23 6.68 -6.36
C ALA A 100 15.50 8.00 -6.09
N SER A 101 14.58 8.32 -6.99
CA SER A 101 13.59 9.38 -6.82
C SER A 101 12.18 8.81 -6.87
N LEU A 102 11.28 9.45 -6.13
CA LEU A 102 9.85 9.20 -6.17
C LEU A 102 9.14 10.54 -6.38
N ARG A 103 8.15 10.56 -7.27
CA ARG A 103 7.31 11.73 -7.51
C ARG A 103 5.85 11.32 -7.34
N LEU A 104 5.15 11.99 -6.44
CA LEU A 104 3.72 11.80 -6.20
C LEU A 104 2.96 12.99 -6.76
N LEU A 105 1.84 12.72 -7.44
CA LEU A 105 0.99 13.74 -8.06
C LEU A 105 -0.48 13.51 -7.71
N VAL A 106 -1.21 14.61 -7.58
CA VAL A 106 -2.66 14.66 -7.54
C VAL A 106 -3.16 15.28 -8.84
N ASN A 107 -3.60 14.46 -9.79
CA ASN A 107 -4.03 14.93 -11.13
C ASN A 107 -5.46 15.50 -11.16
N GLY A 108 -6.18 15.48 -10.03
CA GLY A 108 -7.57 15.93 -9.94
C GLY A 108 -8.57 14.78 -9.91
N ARG A 109 -9.78 15.04 -10.38
CA ARG A 109 -10.91 14.10 -10.31
C ARG A 109 -11.22 13.49 -11.67
N LYS A 110 -11.61 12.20 -11.66
CA LYS A 110 -12.06 11.47 -12.86
C LYS A 110 -13.24 10.56 -12.53
N GLN A 111 -14.08 10.30 -13.52
CA GLN A 111 -15.14 9.29 -13.45
C GLN A 111 -14.58 7.92 -13.86
N ILE A 112 -14.57 6.98 -12.94
CA ILE A 112 -14.13 5.60 -13.16
C ILE A 112 -15.22 4.64 -12.72
N ALA A 113 -15.71 3.81 -13.63
CA ALA A 113 -16.81 2.88 -13.34
C ALA A 113 -18.05 3.54 -12.73
N GLY A 114 -18.40 4.74 -13.19
CA GLY A 114 -19.51 5.51 -12.66
C GLY A 114 -19.30 6.12 -11.29
N LYS A 115 -18.10 6.03 -10.74
CA LYS A 115 -17.71 6.64 -9.46
C LYS A 115 -16.78 7.83 -9.70
N ASP A 116 -17.03 8.90 -8.96
CA ASP A 116 -16.12 10.04 -8.91
C ASP A 116 -14.91 9.68 -8.05
N ALA A 117 -13.70 9.84 -8.57
CA ALA A 117 -12.49 9.41 -7.92
C ALA A 117 -11.34 10.42 -8.09
N TRP A 118 -10.48 10.54 -7.09
CA TRP A 118 -9.19 11.18 -7.21
C TRP A 118 -8.27 10.35 -8.08
N HIS A 119 -7.65 10.97 -9.07
CA HIS A 119 -6.55 10.37 -9.84
C HIS A 119 -5.22 10.75 -9.20
N LEU A 120 -4.61 9.77 -8.55
CA LEU A 120 -3.31 9.89 -7.88
C LEU A 120 -2.29 9.14 -8.72
N GLN A 121 -1.08 9.71 -8.86
CA GLN A 121 0.01 9.06 -9.58
C GLN A 121 1.28 9.01 -8.76
N ALA A 122 2.08 7.98 -8.99
CA ALA A 122 3.45 7.88 -8.51
C ALA A 122 4.38 7.47 -9.64
N PHE A 123 5.55 8.10 -9.68
CA PHE A 123 6.65 7.71 -10.57
C PHE A 123 7.88 7.41 -9.72
N ALA A 124 8.41 6.22 -9.90
CA ALA A 124 9.59 5.74 -9.20
C ALA A 124 10.72 5.50 -10.20
N HIS A 125 11.91 5.98 -9.90
CA HIS A 125 13.03 5.97 -10.81
C HIS A 125 14.34 5.76 -10.06
N THR A 126 15.14 4.76 -10.46
CA THR A 126 16.48 4.57 -9.89
C THR A 126 17.47 5.57 -10.46
N GLN A 127 18.43 5.97 -9.62
CA GLN A 127 19.49 6.93 -9.96
C GLN A 127 20.87 6.26 -9.92
N ASN A 128 21.86 6.88 -10.57
CA ASN A 128 23.24 6.40 -10.49
C ASN A 128 23.80 6.56 -9.07
N PRO A 129 24.62 5.61 -8.59
CA PRO A 129 25.16 4.47 -9.31
C PRO A 129 24.23 3.23 -9.36
N LEU A 130 23.11 3.23 -8.63
CA LEU A 130 22.23 2.06 -8.56
C LEU A 130 21.63 1.71 -9.92
N ARG A 131 21.24 2.72 -10.72
CA ARG A 131 20.65 2.53 -12.06
C ARG A 131 21.52 1.67 -12.98
N MET A 132 22.85 1.75 -12.86
CA MET A 132 23.77 0.93 -13.66
C MET A 132 23.64 -0.57 -13.42
N VAL A 133 23.13 -0.99 -12.26
CA VAL A 133 22.97 -2.39 -11.85
C VAL A 133 21.51 -2.80 -11.71
N PHE A 134 20.64 -1.83 -11.50
CA PHE A 134 19.19 -2.04 -11.37
C PHE A 134 18.44 -0.84 -11.93
N GLU A 135 18.06 -0.93 -13.19
CA GLU A 135 17.22 0.05 -13.83
C GLU A 135 15.75 -0.19 -13.45
N LEU A 136 15.08 0.88 -12.98
CA LEU A 136 13.67 0.88 -12.63
C LEU A 136 13.07 2.22 -13.04
N ASP A 137 11.99 2.17 -13.80
CA ASP A 137 11.17 3.30 -14.22
C ASP A 137 9.71 2.88 -14.14
N ASP A 138 9.13 2.98 -12.95
CA ASP A 138 7.77 2.51 -12.68
C ASP A 138 6.80 3.68 -12.54
N GLN A 139 5.59 3.47 -13.04
CA GLN A 139 4.46 4.36 -12.86
C GLN A 139 3.30 3.59 -12.23
N PHE A 140 2.62 4.26 -11.31
CA PHE A 140 1.42 3.77 -10.65
C PHE A 140 0.32 4.81 -10.73
N ASP A 141 -0.90 4.37 -11.04
CA ASP A 141 -2.09 5.20 -11.08
C ASP A 141 -3.15 4.62 -10.14
N SER A 142 -3.64 5.44 -9.24
CA SER A 142 -4.72 5.11 -8.32
C SER A 142 -5.94 5.96 -8.61
N TYR A 143 -7.10 5.34 -8.60
CA TYR A 143 -8.39 6.03 -8.66
C TYR A 143 -9.15 5.73 -7.38
N SER A 144 -9.13 6.69 -6.44
CA SER A 144 -9.64 6.52 -5.09
C SER A 144 -10.83 7.43 -4.84
N VAL A 145 -11.92 6.90 -4.25
CA VAL A 145 -13.11 7.70 -3.97
C VAL A 145 -12.80 8.81 -2.96
N PRO A 146 -13.48 9.95 -3.04
CA PRO A 146 -13.39 10.99 -2.03
C PRO A 146 -13.88 10.50 -0.68
N GLY A 147 -13.30 11.05 0.37
CA GLY A 147 -13.69 10.79 1.74
C GLY A 147 -12.78 9.77 2.40
N ASP A 148 -12.88 8.50 2.10
CA ASP A 148 -12.07 7.45 2.74
C ASP A 148 -10.90 6.93 1.90
N PHE A 149 -10.75 7.42 0.67
CA PHE A 149 -9.72 7.02 -0.30
C PHE A 149 -9.71 5.53 -0.65
N ALA A 150 -10.84 4.83 -0.50
CA ALA A 150 -10.98 3.46 -1.00
C ALA A 150 -10.78 3.43 -2.51
N SER A 151 -9.98 2.49 -2.98
CA SER A 151 -9.58 2.44 -4.40
C SER A 151 -10.66 1.77 -5.25
N VAL A 152 -10.94 2.39 -6.39
CA VAL A 152 -11.85 1.87 -7.42
C VAL A 152 -11.06 1.12 -8.48
N GLN A 153 -9.90 1.65 -8.85
CA GLN A 153 -9.01 1.07 -9.86
C GLN A 153 -7.56 1.38 -9.49
N TYR A 154 -6.70 0.43 -9.74
CA TYR A 154 -5.26 0.55 -9.57
C TYR A 154 -4.54 0.07 -10.81
N GLU A 155 -3.57 0.84 -11.29
CA GLU A 155 -2.82 0.56 -12.50
C GLU A 155 -1.33 0.55 -12.19
N MET A 156 -0.63 -0.42 -12.74
CA MET A 156 0.82 -0.57 -12.62
C MET A 156 1.45 -0.65 -14.00
N HIS A 157 2.38 0.24 -14.27
CA HIS A 157 3.20 0.26 -15.48
C HIS A 157 4.65 0.12 -15.03
N LEU A 158 5.13 -1.12 -14.97
CA LEU A 158 6.45 -1.46 -14.45
C LEU A 158 7.44 -1.56 -15.59
N SER A 159 8.59 -0.96 -15.42
CA SER A 159 9.73 -1.05 -16.34
C SER A 159 11.00 -1.31 -15.55
N GLU A 160 11.32 -2.57 -15.35
CA GLU A 160 12.45 -3.01 -14.54
C GLU A 160 13.42 -3.85 -15.36
N ARG A 161 14.69 -3.43 -15.42
CA ARG A 161 15.77 -4.18 -16.08
C ARG A 161 15.44 -4.58 -17.53
N GLY A 162 14.77 -3.68 -18.27
CA GLY A 162 14.33 -3.90 -19.65
C GLY A 162 13.07 -4.74 -19.81
N GLN A 163 12.48 -5.23 -18.72
CA GLN A 163 11.18 -5.91 -18.77
C GLN A 163 10.05 -4.93 -18.48
N LYS A 164 8.95 -5.05 -19.21
CA LYS A 164 7.77 -4.21 -19.05
C LYS A 164 6.58 -5.07 -18.68
N VAL A 165 5.88 -4.66 -17.63
CA VAL A 165 4.63 -5.28 -17.17
C VAL A 165 3.58 -4.19 -17.03
N GLN A 166 2.38 -4.44 -17.55
CA GLN A 166 1.23 -3.56 -17.34
C GLN A 166 0.10 -4.35 -16.71
N SER A 167 -0.51 -3.78 -15.70
CA SER A 167 -1.68 -4.33 -15.03
C SER A 167 -2.67 -3.20 -14.75
N VAL A 168 -3.93 -3.42 -15.07
CA VAL A 168 -5.04 -2.52 -14.73
C VAL A 168 -6.08 -3.35 -14.01
N GLU A 169 -6.34 -3.00 -12.76
CA GLU A 169 -7.20 -3.79 -11.89
C GLU A 169 -8.30 -2.94 -11.28
N ARG A 170 -9.54 -3.38 -11.47
CA ARG A 170 -10.71 -2.83 -10.81
C ARG A 170 -10.94 -3.52 -9.48
N LEU A 171 -10.97 -2.75 -8.42
CA LEU A 171 -11.16 -3.24 -7.07
C LEU A 171 -12.65 -3.30 -6.73
N THR A 172 -13.18 -4.52 -6.54
CA THR A 172 -14.61 -4.72 -6.30
C THR A 172 -14.84 -5.74 -5.19
N ALA A 173 -15.99 -5.66 -4.52
CA ALA A 173 -16.34 -6.63 -3.48
C ALA A 173 -16.62 -8.03 -4.05
N THR A 174 -17.07 -8.11 -5.31
CA THR A 174 -17.48 -9.38 -5.96
C THR A 174 -16.37 -9.99 -6.80
N GLY A 175 -15.42 -9.19 -7.30
CA GLY A 175 -14.43 -9.62 -8.29
C GLY A 175 -15.03 -9.98 -9.67
N ARG A 176 -16.29 -9.61 -9.94
CA ARG A 176 -17.06 -10.04 -11.12
C ARG A 176 -17.74 -8.88 -11.88
N GLU A 177 -17.43 -7.65 -11.55
CA GLU A 177 -18.02 -6.52 -12.28
C GLU A 177 -17.54 -6.50 -13.72
N PRO A 178 -18.42 -6.11 -14.68
CA PRO A 178 -18.02 -5.94 -16.07
C PRO A 178 -16.86 -4.96 -16.15
N ALA A 179 -15.75 -5.40 -16.70
CA ALA A 179 -14.58 -4.56 -16.92
C ALA A 179 -14.31 -4.42 -18.42
N PRO A 180 -13.83 -3.27 -18.88
CA PRO A 180 -13.38 -3.10 -20.26
C PRO A 180 -12.27 -4.09 -20.63
N ALA A 181 -12.05 -4.29 -21.92
CA ALA A 181 -10.93 -5.11 -22.38
C ALA A 181 -9.60 -4.59 -21.79
N GLY A 182 -8.77 -5.49 -21.30
CA GLY A 182 -7.49 -5.17 -20.69
C GLY A 182 -7.56 -4.77 -19.20
N VAL A 183 -8.75 -4.73 -18.60
CA VAL A 183 -8.95 -4.49 -17.16
C VAL A 183 -9.35 -5.78 -16.46
N SER A 184 -8.62 -6.18 -15.46
CA SER A 184 -8.95 -7.30 -14.58
C SER A 184 -9.80 -6.83 -13.40
N ALA A 185 -10.58 -7.73 -12.81
CA ALA A 185 -11.33 -7.43 -11.59
C ALA A 185 -10.70 -8.16 -10.40
N ALA A 186 -10.23 -7.39 -9.43
CA ALA A 186 -9.73 -7.92 -8.17
C ALA A 186 -10.83 -7.93 -7.11
N ARG A 187 -11.00 -9.08 -6.44
CA ARG A 187 -11.92 -9.17 -5.30
C ARG A 187 -11.22 -8.66 -4.04
N VAL A 188 -11.79 -7.63 -3.44
CA VAL A 188 -11.21 -6.99 -2.25
C VAL A 188 -12.28 -6.75 -1.17
N LEU A 189 -11.83 -6.48 0.04
CA LEU A 189 -12.72 -6.09 1.15
C LEU A 189 -13.25 -4.67 0.95
N PRO A 190 -14.42 -4.32 1.50
CA PRO A 190 -14.89 -2.95 1.54
C PRO A 190 -13.86 -2.02 2.20
N GLY A 191 -13.68 -0.82 1.65
CA GLY A 191 -12.70 0.15 2.16
C GLY A 191 -11.24 -0.20 1.84
N THR A 192 -10.97 -1.20 0.98
CA THR A 192 -9.61 -1.49 0.52
C THR A 192 -9.04 -0.32 -0.27
N ARG A 193 -7.80 -0.02 0.02
CA ARG A 193 -7.01 1.01 -0.66
C ARG A 193 -5.84 0.35 -1.38
N ASP A 194 -5.42 0.92 -2.49
CA ASP A 194 -4.08 0.70 -3.01
C ASP A 194 -3.06 1.54 -2.22
N PRO A 195 -1.74 1.39 -2.45
CA PRO A 195 -0.73 2.12 -1.70
C PRO A 195 -0.86 3.65 -1.77
N LEU A 196 -1.28 4.21 -2.92
CA LEU A 196 -1.44 5.66 -3.08
C LEU A 196 -2.71 6.15 -2.35
N GLY A 197 -3.81 5.42 -2.46
CA GLY A 197 -5.04 5.67 -1.71
C GLY A 197 -4.78 5.58 -0.19
N MET A 198 -4.00 4.59 0.26
CA MET A 198 -3.62 4.46 1.67
C MET A 198 -2.75 5.64 2.14
N MET A 199 -1.80 6.10 1.32
CA MET A 199 -1.01 7.29 1.66
C MET A 199 -1.90 8.53 1.85
N GLN A 200 -2.88 8.76 0.96
CA GLN A 200 -3.81 9.87 1.12
C GLN A 200 -4.72 9.70 2.34
N TYR A 201 -5.14 8.47 2.63
CA TYR A 201 -5.88 8.18 3.85
C TYR A 201 -5.07 8.50 5.11
N LEU A 202 -3.80 8.07 5.21
CA LEU A 202 -2.94 8.37 6.34
C LEU A 202 -2.68 9.89 6.49
N ARG A 203 -2.60 10.63 5.39
CA ARG A 203 -2.54 12.10 5.40
C ARG A 203 -3.84 12.71 5.94
N SER A 204 -4.99 12.11 5.64
CA SER A 204 -6.30 12.63 6.06
C SER A 204 -6.60 12.43 7.55
N VAL A 205 -5.90 11.54 8.22
CA VAL A 205 -6.13 11.23 9.64
C VAL A 205 -5.70 12.39 10.54
N ASP A 206 -6.57 12.75 11.48
CA ASP A 206 -6.18 13.66 12.56
C ASP A 206 -5.37 12.92 13.62
N TRP A 207 -4.07 12.95 13.44
CA TRP A 207 -3.14 12.32 14.37
C TRP A 207 -3.06 13.01 15.75
N ALA A 208 -3.76 14.12 15.98
CA ALA A 208 -3.89 14.70 17.30
C ALA A 208 -4.89 13.92 18.16
N THR A 209 -5.98 13.49 17.56
CA THR A 209 -7.11 12.83 18.23
C THR A 209 -7.21 11.33 17.96
N THR A 210 -6.62 10.84 16.87
CA THR A 210 -6.70 9.44 16.43
C THR A 210 -5.34 8.75 16.60
N PRO A 211 -5.15 7.93 17.65
CA PRO A 211 -3.85 7.32 17.93
C PRO A 211 -3.54 6.09 17.07
N LEU A 212 -4.56 5.45 16.49
CA LEU A 212 -4.42 4.20 15.74
C LEU A 212 -5.47 4.14 14.63
N VAL A 213 -5.03 3.74 13.45
CA VAL A 213 -5.90 3.35 12.34
C VAL A 213 -5.42 2.03 11.74
N HIS A 214 -6.31 1.31 11.10
CA HIS A 214 -5.99 0.11 10.36
C HIS A 214 -6.90 -0.01 9.13
N GLY A 215 -6.48 -0.81 8.17
CA GLY A 215 -7.31 -1.06 6.99
C GLY A 215 -6.64 -1.97 5.97
N PRO A 216 -7.45 -2.55 5.08
CA PRO A 216 -6.95 -3.41 4.02
C PRO A 216 -6.26 -2.60 2.92
N VAL A 217 -5.13 -3.13 2.44
CA VAL A 217 -4.37 -2.60 1.32
C VAL A 217 -4.17 -3.69 0.28
N TYR A 218 -4.42 -3.36 -0.97
CA TYR A 218 -4.19 -4.22 -2.11
C TYR A 218 -3.02 -3.68 -2.95
N ASP A 219 -1.97 -4.47 -3.10
CA ASP A 219 -0.72 -4.06 -3.76
C ASP A 219 -0.71 -4.34 -5.28
N GLY A 220 -1.84 -4.74 -5.86
CA GLY A 220 -1.94 -5.19 -7.24
C GLY A 220 -1.79 -6.71 -7.41
N ARG A 221 -1.59 -7.45 -6.32
CA ARG A 221 -1.48 -8.92 -6.33
C ARG A 221 -2.15 -9.58 -5.14
N LYS A 222 -1.99 -8.96 -3.95
CA LYS A 222 -2.37 -9.55 -2.68
C LYS A 222 -2.98 -8.50 -1.76
N LEU A 223 -3.86 -8.97 -0.90
CA LEU A 223 -4.47 -8.16 0.14
C LEU A 223 -3.66 -8.29 1.43
N TYR A 224 -3.32 -7.15 2.03
CA TYR A 224 -2.67 -7.02 3.32
C TYR A 224 -3.52 -6.18 4.27
N GLU A 225 -3.20 -6.20 5.54
CA GLU A 225 -3.70 -5.24 6.53
C GLU A 225 -2.56 -4.30 6.93
N ILE A 226 -2.83 -3.00 6.94
CA ILE A 226 -1.93 -2.00 7.55
C ILE A 226 -2.49 -1.60 8.90
N ARG A 227 -1.60 -1.48 9.90
CA ARG A 227 -1.85 -0.84 11.18
C ARG A 227 -0.89 0.32 11.35
N ALA A 228 -1.44 1.52 11.46
CA ALA A 228 -0.67 2.75 11.61
C ALA A 228 -0.98 3.37 12.97
N ARG A 229 0.05 3.60 13.77
CA ARG A 229 -0.06 4.13 15.14
C ARG A 229 0.78 5.40 15.28
N LYS A 230 0.20 6.46 15.80
CA LYS A 230 0.98 7.62 16.24
C LYS A 230 1.86 7.24 17.43
N THR A 231 3.16 7.48 17.31
CA THR A 231 4.15 7.21 18.37
C THR A 231 4.69 8.48 18.99
N GLY A 232 4.52 9.65 18.34
CA GLY A 232 5.02 10.91 18.87
C GLY A 232 4.92 12.07 17.90
N SER A 233 5.81 13.03 18.11
CA SER A 233 6.03 14.18 17.23
C SER A 233 7.53 14.47 17.17
N ALA A 234 8.00 14.94 16.04
CA ALA A 234 9.41 15.28 15.83
C ALA A 234 9.57 16.51 14.94
N GLU A 235 10.64 17.25 15.15
CA GLU A 235 11.15 18.21 14.17
C GLU A 235 12.05 17.46 13.20
N VAL A 236 11.71 17.51 11.91
CA VAL A 236 12.41 16.77 10.86
C VAL A 236 13.04 17.75 9.88
N GLN A 237 14.33 17.59 9.61
CA GLN A 237 15.06 18.33 8.58
C GLN A 237 15.24 17.42 7.37
N VAL A 238 14.72 17.86 6.22
CA VAL A 238 14.85 17.20 4.90
C VAL A 238 15.27 18.22 3.85
N PRO A 239 15.63 17.83 2.63
CA PRO A 239 16.03 18.77 1.57
C PRO A 239 15.00 19.89 1.28
N ALA A 240 13.70 19.60 1.43
CA ALA A 240 12.63 20.59 1.26
C ALA A 240 12.52 21.61 2.40
N GLY A 241 13.20 21.41 3.54
CA GLY A 241 13.18 22.31 4.69
C GLY A 241 13.00 21.61 6.03
N LYS A 242 12.61 22.39 7.03
CA LYS A 242 12.35 21.92 8.40
C LYS A 242 10.85 21.87 8.67
N PHE A 243 10.38 20.76 9.23
CA PHE A 243 8.97 20.50 9.47
C PHE A 243 8.71 19.96 10.88
N SER A 244 7.67 20.50 11.52
CA SER A 244 7.08 19.87 12.72
C SER A 244 6.14 18.76 12.26
N THR A 245 6.36 17.53 12.74
CA THR A 245 5.66 16.36 12.22
C THR A 245 5.00 15.55 13.32
N SER A 246 3.97 14.78 12.96
CA SER A 246 3.50 13.61 13.70
C SER A 246 4.28 12.39 13.22
N THR A 247 4.79 11.60 14.16
CA THR A 247 5.49 10.34 13.89
C THR A 247 4.50 9.20 13.95
N VAL A 248 4.38 8.45 12.87
CA VAL A 248 3.43 7.36 12.70
C VAL A 248 4.17 6.08 12.36
N ASP A 249 4.07 5.10 13.26
CA ASP A 249 4.58 3.75 13.07
C ASP A 249 3.60 2.94 12.24
N VAL A 250 4.05 2.34 11.15
CA VAL A 250 3.22 1.60 10.19
C VAL A 250 3.73 0.18 10.04
N LYS A 251 2.87 -0.78 10.35
CA LYS A 251 3.11 -2.21 10.26
C LYS A 251 2.20 -2.85 9.24
N VAL A 252 2.72 -3.80 8.50
CA VAL A 252 1.99 -4.58 7.49
C VAL A 252 1.79 -6.00 8.00
N PHE A 253 0.59 -6.53 7.79
CA PHE A 253 0.22 -7.88 8.19
C PHE A 253 -0.26 -8.68 6.98
N ASP A 254 0.26 -9.88 6.83
CA ASP A 254 -0.20 -10.86 5.86
C ASP A 254 -0.99 -11.96 6.57
N ASN A 255 -2.29 -12.09 6.29
CA ASN A 255 -3.17 -13.04 6.96
C ASN A 255 -3.06 -12.98 8.51
N GLY A 256 -2.97 -11.77 9.07
CA GLY A 256 -2.87 -11.55 10.51
C GLY A 256 -1.47 -11.72 11.11
N VAL A 257 -0.47 -12.11 10.32
CA VAL A 257 0.94 -12.24 10.74
C VAL A 257 1.70 -10.97 10.37
N GLU A 258 2.37 -10.34 11.34
CA GLU A 258 3.18 -9.16 11.11
C GLU A 258 4.37 -9.49 10.18
N MET A 259 4.56 -8.68 9.16
CA MET A 259 5.69 -8.78 8.23
C MET A 259 6.85 -7.95 8.80
N ASN A 260 7.86 -8.62 9.36
CA ASN A 260 9.01 -7.94 9.99
C ASN A 260 9.88 -7.13 9.02
N ASP A 261 9.78 -7.40 7.73
CA ASP A 261 10.49 -6.71 6.66
C ASP A 261 9.66 -5.62 5.96
N ALA A 262 8.44 -5.39 6.45
CA ALA A 262 7.51 -4.36 5.95
C ALA A 262 7.03 -3.44 7.08
N HIS A 263 7.97 -2.93 7.88
CA HIS A 263 7.75 -2.00 8.97
C HIS A 263 8.44 -0.67 8.67
N PHE A 264 7.72 0.43 8.80
CA PHE A 264 8.27 1.75 8.52
C PHE A 264 7.64 2.84 9.39
N THR A 265 8.38 3.94 9.53
CA THR A 265 7.92 5.15 10.21
C THR A 265 7.63 6.24 9.18
N LEU A 266 6.41 6.75 9.21
CA LEU A 266 5.98 7.88 8.38
C LEU A 266 5.94 9.15 9.22
N TYR A 267 6.54 10.22 8.71
CA TYR A 267 6.51 11.55 9.30
C TYR A 267 5.59 12.45 8.48
N VAL A 268 4.47 12.83 9.07
CA VAL A 268 3.46 13.69 8.44
C VAL A 268 3.55 15.08 9.04
N ALA A 269 3.76 16.10 8.22
CA ALA A 269 3.80 17.49 8.66
C ALA A 269 2.48 17.89 9.32
N LYS A 270 2.57 18.80 10.29
CA LYS A 270 1.41 19.40 10.97
C LYS A 270 0.88 20.62 10.21
N ASP A 271 1.25 20.77 8.93
CA ASP A 271 0.69 21.76 8.04
C ASP A 271 -0.73 21.36 7.57
N GLU A 272 -1.45 22.29 6.95
CA GLU A 272 -2.81 22.03 6.43
C GLU A 272 -2.83 20.92 5.37
N ALA A 273 -1.77 20.84 4.55
CA ALA A 273 -1.62 19.83 3.50
C ALA A 273 -1.23 18.46 4.06
N ARG A 274 -0.86 18.36 5.36
CA ARG A 274 -0.40 17.12 5.98
C ARG A 274 0.61 16.40 5.12
N THR A 275 1.61 17.15 4.74
CA THR A 275 2.64 16.71 3.78
C THR A 275 3.41 15.52 4.35
N PRO A 276 3.50 14.37 3.65
CA PRO A 276 4.43 13.32 4.01
C PRO A 276 5.86 13.82 3.78
N VAL A 277 6.64 13.94 4.83
CA VAL A 277 7.95 14.61 4.79
C VAL A 277 9.08 13.61 4.70
N LEU A 278 8.95 12.51 5.45
CA LEU A 278 9.98 11.50 5.55
C LEU A 278 9.31 10.14 5.77
N LEU A 279 9.87 9.12 5.14
CA LEU A 279 9.60 7.73 5.44
C LEU A 279 10.91 7.04 5.75
N GLU A 280 10.98 6.38 6.91
CA GLU A 280 12.12 5.56 7.33
C GLU A 280 11.70 4.10 7.43
N ALA A 281 12.49 3.21 6.86
CA ALA A 281 12.30 1.78 6.97
C ALA A 281 13.58 1.12 7.49
N VAL A 282 13.43 0.22 8.45
CA VAL A 282 14.52 -0.65 8.91
C VAL A 282 14.38 -1.97 8.19
N LEU A 283 15.33 -2.25 7.33
CA LEU A 283 15.38 -3.45 6.52
C LEU A 283 16.39 -4.42 7.12
N PRO A 284 16.30 -5.74 6.85
CA PRO A 284 17.15 -6.75 7.49
C PRO A 284 18.67 -6.51 7.32
N PHE A 285 19.08 -5.61 6.42
CA PHE A 285 20.49 -5.37 6.10
C PHE A 285 20.86 -3.88 5.94
N ALA A 286 19.89 -2.95 6.01
CA ALA A 286 20.14 -1.51 5.92
C ALA A 286 18.94 -0.69 6.36
N ALA A 287 19.20 0.51 6.86
CA ALA A 287 18.17 1.54 6.97
C ALA A 287 17.95 2.22 5.61
N ALA A 288 16.70 2.56 5.35
CA ALA A 288 16.31 3.30 4.16
C ALA A 288 15.52 4.55 4.55
N ARG A 289 15.72 5.62 3.81
CA ARG A 289 15.05 6.91 4.00
C ARG A 289 14.54 7.42 2.67
N VAL A 290 13.30 7.90 2.67
CA VAL A 290 12.69 8.59 1.53
C VAL A 290 12.29 9.98 2.02
N GLU A 291 13.00 11.00 1.56
CA GLU A 291 12.98 12.36 2.08
C GLU A 291 12.34 13.30 1.07
N LEU A 292 11.43 14.16 1.54
CA LEU A 292 10.84 15.20 0.71
C LEU A 292 11.94 16.17 0.25
N ARG A 293 12.08 16.30 -1.06
CA ARG A 293 13.03 17.21 -1.71
C ARG A 293 12.36 18.50 -2.15
N LYS A 294 11.11 18.41 -2.63
CA LYS A 294 10.38 19.56 -3.18
C LYS A 294 8.87 19.33 -3.06
N LYS A 295 8.15 20.40 -2.80
CA LYS A 295 6.69 20.49 -2.86
C LYS A 295 6.30 21.64 -3.80
N GLN A 296 5.36 21.38 -4.70
CA GLN A 296 4.80 22.36 -5.64
C GLN A 296 3.28 22.32 -5.59
#